data_2d639b9eb810f9f50fa330afd0b211db
#
_entry.id   2d639b9eb810f9f50fa330afd0b211db
#
_cell.length_a   1.000
_cell.length_b   1.000
_cell.length_c   1.000
_cell.angle_alpha   90.00
_cell.angle_beta   90.00
_cell.angle_gamma   90.00
#
_symmetry.space_group_name_H-M   'P 1'
#
loop_
_entity.id
_entity.type
_entity.pdbx_description
1 polymer ?
#
loop_
_entity_poly.entity_id
_entity_poly.type
_entity_poly.pdbx_seq_one_letter_code
_entity_poly.pdbx_strand_id
1 'polypeptide(L)'
;EALHIWPRGEDMLIALPNLDGSFTVTLFLPYSNSDYCFDNLTTPEMVTEYFSKEYPDAVALMPNLVQEFFDNPTGPLGTIKCAPWNCYGKTLLMGDAAHAIVPFYGQGMNASFEDVVVFDEILDMLEGDSTNWNTVFEAYEKARKTDTDAIADLAVDNFHEMKEHTASPLFQQKRKLETAFEAEFPDDYHSKYSLVTFNEDITYSQA
;
A
#
# COMPACT_ATOMS: atom_id res chain seq x y z
N GLU A 1 -7.78 10.65 -16.71
CA GLU A 1 -6.71 9.74 -16.28
C GLU A 1 -6.32 10.11 -14.84
N ALA A 2 -6.98 9.52 -13.86
CA ALA A 2 -6.73 9.75 -12.44
C ALA A 2 -7.10 8.51 -11.64
N LEU A 3 -6.49 8.35 -10.48
CA LEU A 3 -6.93 7.40 -9.46
C LEU A 3 -8.31 7.83 -8.94
N HIS A 4 -9.24 6.90 -8.87
CA HIS A 4 -10.56 7.08 -8.27
C HIS A 4 -10.70 6.23 -7.03
N ILE A 5 -11.27 6.79 -5.97
CA ILE A 5 -11.51 6.10 -4.69
C ILE A 5 -12.94 6.39 -4.24
N TRP A 6 -13.66 5.32 -3.88
CA TRP A 6 -15.00 5.37 -3.29
C TRP A 6 -14.95 4.76 -1.88
N PRO A 7 -14.73 5.57 -0.84
CA PRO A 7 -14.74 5.10 0.54
C PRO A 7 -16.19 4.92 1.04
N ARG A 8 -16.44 3.84 1.81
CA ARG A 8 -17.75 3.52 2.40
C ARG A 8 -17.69 3.15 3.89
N GLY A 9 -16.60 3.48 4.56
CA GLY A 9 -16.40 3.19 5.98
C GLY A 9 -15.83 1.80 6.22
N GLU A 10 -16.57 0.73 6.03
CA GLU A 10 -16.07 -0.64 6.20
C GLU A 10 -15.48 -1.22 4.92
N ASP A 11 -15.89 -0.71 3.78
CA ASP A 11 -15.45 -1.13 2.45
C ASP A 11 -14.96 0.06 1.61
N MET A 12 -14.26 -0.24 0.54
CA MET A 12 -13.69 0.76 -0.36
C MET A 12 -13.51 0.17 -1.75
N LEU A 13 -13.82 0.96 -2.78
CA LEU A 13 -13.51 0.66 -4.16
C LEU A 13 -12.43 1.61 -4.66
N ILE A 14 -11.42 1.09 -5.34
CA ILE A 14 -10.35 1.87 -5.99
C ILE A 14 -10.30 1.50 -7.46
N ALA A 15 -10.15 2.50 -8.34
CA ALA A 15 -9.91 2.29 -9.76
C ALA A 15 -8.64 3.01 -10.20
N LEU A 16 -7.68 2.25 -10.68
CA LEU A 16 -6.38 2.70 -11.19
C LEU A 16 -6.40 2.73 -12.71
N PRO A 17 -6.04 3.84 -13.37
CA PRO A 17 -6.02 3.93 -14.83
C PRO A 17 -4.87 3.10 -15.42
N ASN A 18 -5.14 2.37 -16.48
CA ASN A 18 -4.17 1.66 -17.30
C ASN A 18 -3.77 2.48 -18.53
N LEU A 19 -2.64 2.15 -19.16
CA LEU A 19 -2.13 2.85 -20.35
C LEU A 19 -3.04 2.75 -21.57
N ASP A 20 -3.85 1.69 -21.65
CA ASP A 20 -4.80 1.46 -22.74
C ASP A 20 -6.16 2.16 -22.56
N GLY A 21 -6.30 2.93 -21.46
CA GLY A 21 -7.54 3.64 -21.14
C GLY A 21 -8.56 2.82 -20.35
N SER A 22 -8.26 1.55 -20.04
CA SER A 22 -9.04 0.75 -19.11
C SER A 22 -8.68 1.09 -17.66
N PHE A 23 -9.37 0.48 -16.69
CA PHE A 23 -9.09 0.63 -15.28
C PHE A 23 -8.96 -0.74 -14.61
N THR A 24 -7.96 -0.87 -13.74
CA THR A 24 -7.89 -1.95 -12.76
C THR A 24 -8.70 -1.54 -11.55
N VAL A 25 -9.77 -2.28 -11.29
CA VAL A 25 -10.68 -1.99 -10.17
C VAL A 25 -10.45 -3.00 -9.05
N THR A 26 -10.25 -2.52 -7.84
CA THR A 26 -10.05 -3.36 -6.65
C THR A 26 -11.09 -3.02 -5.59
N LEU A 27 -11.84 -4.03 -5.15
CA LEU A 27 -12.76 -3.95 -4.03
C LEU A 27 -12.06 -4.44 -2.76
N PHE A 28 -12.06 -3.59 -1.72
CA PHE A 28 -11.65 -3.95 -0.37
C PHE A 28 -12.90 -4.13 0.47
N LEU A 29 -13.14 -5.34 0.93
CA LEU A 29 -14.34 -5.74 1.66
C LEU A 29 -13.98 -6.74 2.76
N PRO A 30 -14.63 -6.71 3.95
CA PRO A 30 -14.46 -7.75 4.95
C PRO A 30 -14.79 -9.14 4.39
N TYR A 31 -14.11 -10.17 4.90
CA TYR A 31 -14.46 -11.54 4.55
C TYR A 31 -15.79 -11.97 5.15
N SER A 32 -16.02 -11.60 6.43
CA SER A 32 -17.18 -12.00 7.22
C SER A 32 -17.53 -10.95 8.29
N ASN A 33 -18.62 -11.17 9.02
CA ASN A 33 -19.05 -10.36 10.18
C ASN A 33 -19.42 -8.91 9.86
N SER A 34 -19.84 -8.63 8.64
CA SER A 34 -20.40 -7.36 8.20
C SER A 34 -21.66 -7.61 7.38
N ASP A 35 -22.54 -6.61 7.28
CA ASP A 35 -23.75 -6.68 6.46
C ASP A 35 -23.42 -7.00 5.00
N TYR A 36 -22.38 -6.36 4.47
CA TYR A 36 -21.76 -6.69 3.21
C TYR A 36 -20.35 -7.26 3.45
N CYS A 37 -20.15 -8.49 3.00
CA CYS A 37 -18.85 -9.18 3.11
C CYS A 37 -18.77 -10.24 1.99
N PHE A 38 -17.56 -10.73 1.71
CA PHE A 38 -17.37 -11.74 0.65
C PHE A 38 -18.17 -13.02 0.91
N ASP A 39 -18.30 -13.43 2.17
CA ASP A 39 -19.09 -14.63 2.54
C ASP A 39 -20.58 -14.48 2.21
N ASN A 40 -21.11 -13.26 2.16
CA ASN A 40 -22.52 -13.00 1.89
C ASN A 40 -22.80 -12.73 0.40
N LEU A 41 -21.83 -12.21 -0.37
CA LEU A 41 -22.00 -11.88 -1.78
C LEU A 41 -21.82 -13.11 -2.69
N THR A 42 -22.73 -14.08 -2.58
CA THR A 42 -22.60 -15.41 -3.19
C THR A 42 -23.41 -15.61 -4.48
N THR A 43 -24.29 -14.66 -4.84
CA THR A 43 -25.07 -14.74 -6.08
C THR A 43 -24.96 -13.47 -6.93
N PRO A 44 -25.20 -13.57 -8.25
CA PRO A 44 -25.22 -12.41 -9.16
C PRO A 44 -26.13 -11.27 -8.72
N GLU A 45 -27.30 -11.64 -8.16
CA GLU A 45 -28.31 -10.67 -7.69
C GLU A 45 -27.79 -9.90 -6.47
N MET A 46 -27.16 -10.58 -5.51
CA MET A 46 -26.59 -9.96 -4.31
C MET A 46 -25.44 -9.01 -4.67
N VAL A 47 -24.55 -9.41 -5.58
CA VAL A 47 -23.47 -8.54 -6.08
C VAL A 47 -24.05 -7.31 -6.77
N THR A 48 -25.04 -7.49 -7.64
CA THR A 48 -25.68 -6.38 -8.35
C THR A 48 -26.38 -5.41 -7.38
N GLU A 49 -27.08 -5.93 -6.38
CA GLU A 49 -27.74 -5.12 -5.35
C GLU A 49 -26.73 -4.32 -4.55
N TYR A 50 -25.67 -4.97 -4.04
CA TYR A 50 -24.60 -4.34 -3.29
C TYR A 50 -23.95 -3.18 -4.05
N PHE A 51 -23.47 -3.44 -5.25
CA PHE A 51 -22.80 -2.41 -6.05
C PHE A 51 -23.75 -1.28 -6.48
N SER A 52 -25.02 -1.61 -6.81
CA SER A 52 -26.01 -0.59 -7.17
C SER A 52 -26.36 0.33 -6.02
N LYS A 53 -26.29 -0.17 -4.79
CA LYS A 53 -26.56 0.60 -3.58
C LYS A 53 -25.35 1.43 -3.13
N GLU A 54 -24.19 0.78 -3.04
CA GLU A 54 -22.99 1.41 -2.45
C GLU A 54 -22.16 2.20 -3.48
N TYR A 55 -22.17 1.79 -4.76
CA TYR A 55 -21.34 2.38 -5.82
C TYR A 55 -22.14 2.68 -7.11
N PRO A 56 -23.30 3.37 -7.02
CA PRO A 56 -24.21 3.54 -8.16
C PRO A 56 -23.60 4.28 -9.36
N ASP A 57 -22.66 5.19 -9.09
CA ASP A 57 -21.90 5.95 -10.09
C ASP A 57 -20.80 5.12 -10.77
N ALA A 58 -20.23 4.14 -10.07
CA ALA A 58 -19.21 3.26 -10.61
C ALA A 58 -19.80 2.11 -11.46
N VAL A 59 -20.96 1.57 -11.06
CA VAL A 59 -21.62 0.43 -11.75
C VAL A 59 -21.81 0.66 -13.24
N ALA A 60 -22.21 1.88 -13.64
CA ALA A 60 -22.44 2.23 -15.03
C ALA A 60 -21.17 2.12 -15.90
N LEU A 61 -20.00 2.14 -15.29
CA LEU A 61 -18.69 2.05 -15.93
C LEU A 61 -18.12 0.63 -15.95
N MET A 62 -18.77 -0.33 -15.29
CA MET A 62 -18.30 -1.71 -15.14
C MET A 62 -19.27 -2.70 -15.80
N PRO A 63 -19.25 -2.84 -17.14
CA PRO A 63 -20.25 -3.65 -17.88
C PRO A 63 -20.20 -5.15 -17.56
N ASN A 64 -19.02 -5.65 -17.13
CA ASN A 64 -18.79 -7.07 -16.82
C ASN A 64 -18.70 -7.34 -15.30
N LEU A 65 -19.12 -6.39 -14.46
CA LEU A 65 -18.94 -6.41 -13.01
C LEU A 65 -19.22 -7.78 -12.37
N VAL A 66 -20.38 -8.35 -12.61
CA VAL A 66 -20.82 -9.61 -11.96
C VAL A 66 -19.94 -10.78 -12.38
N GLN A 67 -19.61 -10.86 -13.68
CA GLN A 67 -18.74 -11.92 -14.18
C GLN A 67 -17.34 -11.80 -13.60
N GLU A 68 -16.75 -10.60 -13.64
CA GLU A 68 -15.40 -10.35 -13.12
C GLU A 68 -15.32 -10.55 -11.60
N PHE A 69 -16.40 -10.22 -10.86
CA PHE A 69 -16.45 -10.45 -9.42
C PHE A 69 -16.30 -11.94 -9.06
N PHE A 70 -16.93 -12.85 -9.83
CA PHE A 70 -16.85 -14.30 -9.57
C PHE A 70 -15.65 -14.96 -10.24
N ASP A 71 -15.13 -14.43 -11.34
CA ASP A 71 -14.01 -15.00 -12.06
C ASP A 71 -12.66 -14.66 -11.40
N ASN A 72 -12.58 -13.50 -10.72
CA ASN A 72 -11.34 -13.05 -10.07
C ASN A 72 -11.22 -13.64 -8.65
N PRO A 73 -10.01 -14.09 -8.27
CA PRO A 73 -9.79 -14.62 -6.93
C PRO A 73 -9.81 -13.52 -5.87
N THR A 74 -10.41 -13.81 -4.72
CA THR A 74 -10.31 -12.97 -3.53
C THR A 74 -9.04 -13.34 -2.76
N GLY A 75 -8.20 -12.35 -2.45
CA GLY A 75 -6.97 -12.52 -1.69
C GLY A 75 -7.00 -11.78 -0.35
N PRO A 76 -6.43 -12.35 0.73
CA PRO A 76 -6.25 -11.62 1.97
C PRO A 76 -5.18 -10.56 1.82
N LEU A 77 -5.39 -9.40 2.46
CA LEU A 77 -4.34 -8.42 2.68
C LEU A 77 -3.65 -8.70 4.00
N GLY A 78 -2.33 -8.52 4.02
CA GLY A 78 -1.54 -8.72 5.23
C GLY A 78 -0.27 -7.88 5.20
N THR A 79 0.18 -7.51 6.40
CA THR A 79 1.49 -6.90 6.62
C THR A 79 2.38 -7.91 7.31
N ILE A 80 3.61 -8.07 6.83
CA ILE A 80 4.63 -8.92 7.44
C ILE A 80 5.67 -8.02 8.09
N LYS A 81 5.90 -8.23 9.39
CA LYS A 81 7.03 -7.69 10.13
C LYS A 81 7.69 -8.84 10.86
N CYS A 82 8.86 -9.23 10.42
CA CYS A 82 9.60 -10.34 11.04
C CYS A 82 11.03 -9.95 11.38
N ALA A 83 11.64 -10.69 12.27
CA ALA A 83 13.06 -10.64 12.61
C ALA A 83 13.45 -11.96 13.27
N PRO A 84 14.69 -12.41 13.15
CA PRO A 84 15.74 -11.85 12.28
C PRO A 84 15.52 -12.18 10.81
N TRP A 85 16.06 -11.37 9.89
CA TRP A 85 16.06 -11.66 8.46
C TRP A 85 17.19 -12.58 8.05
N ASN A 86 18.25 -12.61 8.86
CA ASN A 86 19.42 -13.45 8.66
C ASN A 86 19.35 -14.73 9.50
N CYS A 87 19.70 -15.87 8.90
CA CYS A 87 19.83 -17.14 9.60
C CYS A 87 21.22 -17.75 9.37
N TYR A 88 22.09 -17.63 10.37
CA TYR A 88 23.44 -18.20 10.43
C TYR A 88 24.36 -17.79 9.25
N GLY A 89 24.16 -16.64 8.64
CA GLY A 89 24.91 -16.21 7.45
C GLY A 89 24.70 -17.09 6.21
N LYS A 90 23.61 -17.85 6.16
CA LYS A 90 23.30 -18.80 5.07
C LYS A 90 21.99 -18.49 4.35
N THR A 91 21.07 -17.78 5.00
CA THR A 91 19.76 -17.42 4.47
C THR A 91 19.49 -15.98 4.84
N LEU A 92 18.98 -15.22 3.89
CA LEU A 92 18.53 -13.85 4.06
C LEU A 92 17.10 -13.71 3.50
N LEU A 93 16.22 -13.07 4.24
CA LEU A 93 14.92 -12.63 3.75
C LEU A 93 15.05 -11.20 3.18
N MET A 94 14.44 -10.96 2.03
CA MET A 94 14.42 -9.68 1.33
C MET A 94 13.04 -9.42 0.73
N GLY A 95 12.69 -8.16 0.48
CA GLY A 95 11.43 -7.78 -0.13
C GLY A 95 10.21 -8.29 0.65
N ASP A 96 9.17 -8.67 -0.07
CA ASP A 96 7.91 -9.14 0.53
C ASP A 96 8.07 -10.36 1.46
N ALA A 97 9.13 -11.16 1.28
CA ALA A 97 9.43 -12.26 2.20
C ALA A 97 9.81 -11.78 3.61
N ALA A 98 10.36 -10.57 3.72
CA ALA A 98 10.79 -9.96 4.97
C ALA A 98 9.77 -8.94 5.52
N HIS A 99 9.14 -8.17 4.62
CA HIS A 99 8.35 -6.99 4.97
C HIS A 99 7.23 -6.67 3.97
N ALA A 100 6.42 -7.67 3.57
CA ALA A 100 5.24 -7.40 2.75
C ALA A 100 4.32 -6.38 3.43
N ILE A 101 3.84 -5.41 2.66
CA ILE A 101 2.99 -4.32 3.15
C ILE A 101 1.68 -4.25 2.37
N VAL A 102 0.64 -3.72 3.03
CA VAL A 102 -0.63 -3.43 2.36
C VAL A 102 -0.47 -2.29 1.33
N PRO A 103 -1.23 -2.29 0.21
CA PRO A 103 -0.91 -1.49 -0.99
C PRO A 103 -1.30 -0.01 -0.91
N PHE A 104 -1.65 0.53 0.26
CA PHE A 104 -2.33 1.83 0.37
C PHE A 104 -1.44 3.06 0.15
N TYR A 105 -0.11 2.90 0.21
CA TYR A 105 0.84 3.91 -0.30
C TYR A 105 1.44 3.56 -1.67
N GLY A 106 1.26 2.31 -2.14
CA GLY A 106 1.87 1.84 -3.38
C GLY A 106 3.40 1.66 -3.29
N GLN A 107 3.96 1.58 -2.08
CA GLN A 107 5.42 1.58 -1.86
C GLN A 107 6.06 0.18 -1.72
N GLY A 108 5.29 -0.91 -1.76
CA GLY A 108 5.83 -2.26 -1.58
C GLY A 108 6.91 -2.63 -2.59
N MET A 109 6.66 -2.36 -3.87
CA MET A 109 7.64 -2.59 -4.93
C MET A 109 8.88 -1.69 -4.78
N ASN A 110 8.68 -0.41 -4.46
CA ASN A 110 9.79 0.54 -4.28
C ASN A 110 10.68 0.11 -3.11
N ALA A 111 10.09 -0.24 -1.96
CA ALA A 111 10.82 -0.73 -0.80
C ALA A 111 11.63 -2.01 -1.11
N SER A 112 11.06 -2.92 -1.91
CA SER A 112 11.74 -4.16 -2.33
C SER A 112 12.88 -3.89 -3.33
N PHE A 113 12.76 -2.92 -4.22
CA PHE A 113 13.85 -2.51 -5.10
C PHE A 113 14.97 -1.78 -4.33
N GLU A 114 14.60 -0.94 -3.37
CA GLU A 114 15.57 -0.28 -2.48
C GLU A 114 16.38 -1.31 -1.68
N ASP A 115 15.78 -2.42 -1.27
CA ASP A 115 16.48 -3.55 -0.65
C ASP A 115 17.65 -4.04 -1.51
N VAL A 116 17.43 -4.16 -2.83
CA VAL A 116 18.47 -4.62 -3.75
C VAL A 116 19.60 -3.59 -3.86
N VAL A 117 19.26 -2.31 -3.95
CA VAL A 117 20.24 -1.22 -4.01
C VAL A 117 21.10 -1.18 -2.74
N VAL A 118 20.45 -1.18 -1.57
CA VAL A 118 21.18 -1.15 -0.28
C VAL A 118 22.04 -2.39 -0.08
N PHE A 119 21.55 -3.56 -0.54
CA PHE A 119 22.33 -4.77 -0.46
C PHE A 119 23.58 -4.72 -1.34
N ASP A 120 23.47 -4.20 -2.58
CA ASP A 120 24.58 -3.99 -3.50
C ASP A 120 25.62 -3.02 -2.95
N GLU A 121 25.16 -1.88 -2.40
CA GLU A 121 26.04 -0.90 -1.73
C GLU A 121 26.80 -1.51 -0.54
N ILE A 122 26.16 -2.37 0.25
CA ILE A 122 26.82 -3.07 1.36
C ILE A 122 27.90 -4.02 0.86
N LEU A 123 27.66 -4.72 -0.25
CA LEU A 123 28.66 -5.59 -0.87
C LEU A 123 29.87 -4.79 -1.33
N ASP A 124 29.64 -3.63 -1.96
CA ASP A 124 30.72 -2.74 -2.40
C ASP A 124 31.54 -2.17 -1.24
N MET A 125 30.86 -1.73 -0.15
CA MET A 125 31.53 -1.20 1.05
C MET A 125 32.39 -2.25 1.77
N LEU A 126 32.00 -3.52 1.71
CA LEU A 126 32.72 -4.63 2.36
C LEU A 126 33.77 -5.26 1.43
N GLU A 127 34.36 -4.47 0.52
CA GLU A 127 35.34 -4.92 -0.47
C GLU A 127 36.36 -5.93 0.08
N GLY A 128 36.41 -7.11 -0.53
CA GLY A 128 37.41 -8.14 -0.28
C GLY A 128 37.09 -9.13 0.83
N ASP A 129 36.08 -8.92 1.66
CA ASP A 129 35.60 -9.92 2.65
C ASP A 129 34.24 -10.53 2.28
N SER A 130 34.01 -10.73 1.00
CA SER A 130 32.82 -11.38 0.44
C SER A 130 32.57 -12.82 0.93
N THR A 131 33.43 -13.33 1.80
CA THR A 131 33.29 -14.63 2.43
C THR A 131 32.52 -14.62 3.74
N ASN A 132 32.35 -13.46 4.40
CA ASN A 132 31.59 -13.35 5.64
C ASN A 132 30.16 -12.86 5.41
N TRP A 133 29.33 -13.72 4.86
CA TRP A 133 27.91 -13.46 4.60
C TRP A 133 27.12 -13.07 5.85
N ASN A 134 27.54 -13.51 7.04
CA ASN A 134 26.85 -13.14 8.26
C ASN A 134 26.97 -11.62 8.51
N THR A 135 28.16 -11.05 8.31
CA THR A 135 28.38 -9.59 8.46
C THR A 135 27.58 -8.79 7.42
N VAL A 136 27.55 -9.27 6.16
CA VAL A 136 26.76 -8.64 5.09
C VAL A 136 25.29 -8.64 5.44
N PHE A 137 24.74 -9.77 5.86
CA PHE A 137 23.31 -9.92 6.16
C PHE A 137 22.88 -9.13 7.40
N GLU A 138 23.73 -9.07 8.43
CA GLU A 138 23.50 -8.23 9.61
C GLU A 138 23.51 -6.72 9.27
N ALA A 139 24.44 -6.30 8.42
CA ALA A 139 24.53 -4.91 7.96
C ALA A 139 23.27 -4.52 7.15
N TYR A 140 22.83 -5.40 6.25
CA TYR A 140 21.62 -5.20 5.47
C TYR A 140 20.36 -5.11 6.35
N GLU A 141 20.14 -6.07 7.24
CA GLU A 141 19.00 -6.04 8.15
C GLU A 141 18.97 -4.76 9.00
N LYS A 142 20.12 -4.36 9.51
CA LYS A 142 20.27 -3.10 10.29
C LYS A 142 19.95 -1.86 9.46
N ALA A 143 20.34 -1.82 8.19
CA ALA A 143 20.12 -0.68 7.31
C ALA A 143 18.64 -0.55 6.92
N ARG A 144 17.93 -1.67 6.71
CA ARG A 144 16.59 -1.67 6.12
C ARG A 144 15.44 -1.80 7.11
N LYS A 145 15.63 -2.55 8.20
CA LYS A 145 14.54 -2.96 9.11
C LYS A 145 13.71 -1.81 9.65
N THR A 146 14.34 -0.71 10.05
CA THR A 146 13.64 0.44 10.62
C THR A 146 12.73 1.11 9.60
N ASP A 147 13.20 1.30 8.38
CA ASP A 147 12.44 1.98 7.33
C ASP A 147 11.33 1.09 6.77
N THR A 148 11.58 -0.21 6.62
CA THR A 148 10.54 -1.14 6.16
C THR A 148 9.44 -1.34 7.20
N ASP A 149 9.75 -1.32 8.49
CA ASP A 149 8.74 -1.32 9.55
C ASP A 149 7.93 -0.01 9.55
N ALA A 150 8.58 1.13 9.32
CA ALA A 150 7.93 2.43 9.25
C ALA A 150 6.95 2.51 8.08
N ILE A 151 7.36 2.13 6.86
CA ILE A 151 6.43 2.14 5.71
C ILE A 151 5.28 1.15 5.88
N ALA A 152 5.50 0.04 6.58
CA ALA A 152 4.44 -0.91 6.91
C ALA A 152 3.38 -0.28 7.82
N ASP A 153 3.79 0.47 8.86
CA ASP A 153 2.87 1.19 9.75
C ASP A 153 2.16 2.32 9.02
N LEU A 154 2.90 3.12 8.25
CA LEU A 154 2.35 4.19 7.42
C LEU A 154 1.28 3.67 6.45
N ALA A 155 1.50 2.52 5.82
CA ALA A 155 0.54 1.92 4.89
C ALA A 155 -0.75 1.48 5.59
N VAL A 156 -0.68 0.95 6.80
CA VAL A 156 -1.85 0.61 7.63
C VAL A 156 -2.59 1.88 8.06
N ASP A 157 -1.87 2.90 8.53
CA ASP A 157 -2.45 4.20 8.90
C ASP A 157 -3.20 4.83 7.71
N ASN A 158 -2.59 4.80 6.52
CA ASN A 158 -3.21 5.33 5.31
C ASN A 158 -4.47 4.56 4.90
N PHE A 159 -4.51 3.26 5.13
CA PHE A 159 -5.74 2.47 4.94
C PHE A 159 -6.90 3.01 5.79
N HIS A 160 -6.65 3.22 7.08
CA HIS A 160 -7.66 3.78 7.98
C HIS A 160 -8.06 5.20 7.56
N GLU A 161 -7.09 6.01 7.16
CA GLU A 161 -7.35 7.36 6.65
C GLU A 161 -8.23 7.33 5.40
N MET A 162 -7.91 6.50 4.42
CA MET A 162 -8.68 6.38 3.18
C MET A 162 -10.09 5.84 3.41
N LYS A 163 -10.23 4.87 4.30
CA LYS A 163 -11.47 4.17 4.58
C LYS A 163 -12.45 4.99 5.41
N GLU A 164 -11.98 5.60 6.49
CA GLU A 164 -12.81 6.20 7.53
C GLU A 164 -12.85 7.73 7.49
N HIS A 165 -11.70 8.36 7.25
CA HIS A 165 -11.54 9.79 7.42
C HIS A 165 -11.92 10.60 6.19
N THR A 166 -11.83 10.05 4.98
CA THR A 166 -12.11 10.79 3.74
C THR A 166 -13.56 11.29 3.64
N ALA A 167 -14.51 10.65 4.32
CA ALA A 167 -15.90 11.10 4.41
C ALA A 167 -16.10 12.24 5.46
N SER A 168 -15.13 12.49 6.34
CA SER A 168 -15.23 13.50 7.37
C SER A 168 -15.03 14.92 6.82
N PRO A 169 -15.97 15.87 7.03
CA PRO A 169 -15.79 17.26 6.59
C PRO A 169 -14.55 17.93 7.20
N LEU A 170 -14.21 17.59 8.45
CA LEU A 170 -13.01 18.10 9.13
C LEU A 170 -11.74 17.60 8.45
N PHE A 171 -11.69 16.33 8.09
CA PHE A 171 -10.57 15.75 7.36
C PHE A 171 -10.39 16.40 5.98
N GLN A 172 -11.48 16.60 5.25
CA GLN A 172 -11.43 17.28 3.95
C GLN A 172 -10.94 18.74 4.07
N GLN A 173 -11.30 19.44 5.14
CA GLN A 173 -10.76 20.78 5.41
C GLN A 173 -9.28 20.74 5.74
N LYS A 174 -8.84 19.81 6.59
CA LYS A 174 -7.42 19.59 6.88
C LYS A 174 -6.62 19.35 5.60
N ARG A 175 -7.07 18.45 4.73
CA ARG A 175 -6.40 18.15 3.45
C ARG A 175 -6.31 19.37 2.52
N LYS A 176 -7.37 20.17 2.44
CA LYS A 176 -7.34 21.43 1.67
C LYS A 176 -6.30 22.41 2.20
N LEU A 177 -6.19 22.51 3.54
CA LEU A 177 -5.18 23.35 4.17
C LEU A 177 -3.77 22.82 3.92
N GLU A 178 -3.52 21.53 4.09
CA GLU A 178 -2.22 20.89 3.79
C GLU A 178 -1.80 21.14 2.35
N THR A 179 -2.70 20.93 1.39
CA THR A 179 -2.42 21.19 -0.04
C THR A 179 -2.12 22.69 -0.30
N ALA A 180 -2.85 23.60 0.35
CA ALA A 180 -2.60 25.02 0.19
C ALA A 180 -1.27 25.44 0.83
N PHE A 181 -0.92 24.89 1.99
CA PHE A 181 0.37 25.12 2.65
C PHE A 181 1.53 24.60 1.81
N GLU A 182 1.42 23.39 1.30
CA GLU A 182 2.45 22.77 0.46
C GLU A 182 2.66 23.56 -0.85
N ALA A 183 1.58 24.12 -1.43
CA ALA A 183 1.68 24.97 -2.61
C ALA A 183 2.30 26.36 -2.32
N GLU A 184 2.08 26.93 -1.12
CA GLU A 184 2.59 28.25 -0.74
C GLU A 184 4.01 28.19 -0.16
N PHE A 185 4.37 27.06 0.49
CA PHE A 185 5.67 26.87 1.17
C PHE A 185 6.32 25.54 0.72
N PRO A 186 6.62 25.37 -0.59
CA PRO A 186 7.09 24.08 -1.12
C PRO A 186 8.46 23.66 -0.60
N ASP A 187 9.26 24.58 -0.04
CA ASP A 187 10.57 24.29 0.52
C ASP A 187 10.53 24.02 2.05
N ASP A 188 9.44 24.41 2.72
CA ASP A 188 9.34 24.37 4.18
C ASP A 188 8.30 23.36 4.71
N TYR A 189 7.32 23.00 3.90
CA TYR A 189 6.22 22.11 4.30
C TYR A 189 5.89 21.08 3.23
N HIS A 190 5.89 19.83 3.65
CA HIS A 190 5.40 18.71 2.84
C HIS A 190 4.36 17.92 3.62
N SER A 191 3.28 17.54 2.95
CA SER A 191 2.32 16.62 3.54
C SER A 191 2.96 15.25 3.77
N LYS A 192 2.46 14.49 4.75
CA LYS A 192 2.91 13.12 5.01
C LYS A 192 2.87 12.26 3.75
N TYR A 193 1.84 12.42 2.92
CA TYR A 193 1.73 11.71 1.66
C TYR A 193 2.85 12.09 0.68
N SER A 194 3.16 13.38 0.56
CA SER A 194 4.24 13.87 -0.32
C SER A 194 5.60 13.39 0.17
N LEU A 195 5.86 13.41 1.48
CA LEU A 195 7.09 12.89 2.06
C LEU A 195 7.32 11.42 1.74
N VAL A 196 6.30 10.58 1.93
CA VAL A 196 6.39 9.13 1.71
C VAL A 196 6.48 8.77 0.22
N THR A 197 5.79 9.53 -0.65
CA THR A 197 5.59 9.10 -2.05
C THR A 197 6.54 9.76 -3.03
N PHE A 198 6.95 11.00 -2.77
CA PHE A 198 7.68 11.83 -3.74
C PHE A 198 8.99 12.41 -3.24
N ASN A 199 9.28 12.34 -1.95
CA ASN A 199 10.54 12.86 -1.41
C ASN A 199 11.59 11.73 -1.40
N GLU A 200 12.69 11.94 -2.12
CA GLU A 200 13.80 10.98 -2.22
C GLU A 200 14.94 11.25 -1.21
N ASP A 201 14.87 12.38 -0.51
CA ASP A 201 15.95 12.82 0.40
C ASP A 201 15.77 12.30 1.83
N ILE A 202 14.59 11.78 2.18
CA ILE A 202 14.28 11.29 3.52
C ILE A 202 13.86 9.82 3.48
N THR A 203 14.15 9.12 4.58
CA THR A 203 13.73 7.72 4.73
C THR A 203 12.27 7.62 5.19
N TYR A 204 11.66 6.44 5.05
CA TYR A 204 10.29 6.19 5.53
C TYR A 204 10.14 6.41 7.03
N SER A 205 11.19 6.15 7.81
CA SER A 205 11.17 6.37 9.26
C SER A 205 11.27 7.84 9.67
N GLN A 206 11.62 8.73 8.74
CA GLN A 206 11.69 10.18 8.95
C GLN A 206 10.41 10.90 8.50
N ALA A 207 9.61 10.27 7.66
CA ALA A 207 8.35 10.80 7.15
C ALA A 207 7.22 10.68 8.18
#